data_a88d97fb741c516349d740fe51be497a
#
_entry.id   a88d97fb741c516349d740fe51be497a
#
_cell.length_a   1.000
_cell.length_b   1.000
_cell.length_c   1.000
_cell.angle_alpha   90.00
_cell.angle_beta   90.00
_cell.angle_gamma   90.00
#
_symmetry.space_group_name_H-M   'P 1'
#
loop_
_entity.id
_entity.type
_entity.pdbx_description
1 polymer ?
#
loop_
_entity_poly.entity_id
_entity_poly.type
_entity_poly.pdbx_seq_one_letter_code
_entity_poly.pdbx_strand_id
1 'polypeptide(L)'
;VEHFYQESGRAGRDGLPAVSWLCYGLNDWVLLRERIAEGNSDEVQKQIEMQKLDAMLSVCETAACRRVLLLKHFGEESAPCGHCDNCLHPPVRFDGTVLVQKLLSCVYRAGQRFAAGYITNLLRGKSDDWIQRNGHDKLSTFGIGSTQTDKEWRSVIRQCISLGYLTVN
;
A
#
# COMPACT_ATOMS: atom_id res chain seq x y z
N VAL A 1 2.92 -10.88 -9.44
CA VAL A 1 1.90 -10.53 -10.47
C VAL A 1 1.68 -11.72 -11.39
N GLU A 2 2.73 -12.31 -11.98
CA GLU A 2 2.65 -13.39 -12.97
C GLU A 2 1.89 -14.61 -12.46
N HIS A 3 2.22 -15.08 -11.25
CA HIS A 3 1.50 -16.20 -10.61
C HIS A 3 0.01 -15.88 -10.39
N PHE A 4 -0.30 -14.67 -9.91
CA PHE A 4 -1.68 -14.25 -9.74
C PHE A 4 -2.43 -14.24 -11.09
N TYR A 5 -1.79 -13.75 -12.15
CA TYR A 5 -2.37 -13.73 -13.49
C TYR A 5 -2.62 -15.16 -14.01
N GLN A 6 -1.64 -16.06 -13.85
CA GLN A 6 -1.75 -17.44 -14.29
C GLN A 6 -2.83 -18.20 -13.52
N GLU A 7 -2.90 -18.05 -12.20
CA GLU A 7 -3.90 -18.75 -11.37
C GLU A 7 -5.31 -18.18 -11.61
N SER A 8 -5.45 -16.85 -11.67
CA SER A 8 -6.77 -16.25 -11.98
C SER A 8 -7.24 -16.58 -13.40
N GLY A 9 -6.32 -16.73 -14.35
CA GLY A 9 -6.63 -17.14 -15.74
C GLY A 9 -7.04 -18.61 -15.92
N ARG A 10 -7.00 -19.42 -14.86
CA ARG A 10 -7.51 -20.80 -14.88
C ARG A 10 -9.02 -20.87 -14.67
N ALA A 11 -9.60 -19.86 -14.04
CA ALA A 11 -11.03 -19.78 -13.78
C ALA A 11 -11.81 -19.39 -15.05
N GLY A 12 -13.05 -19.86 -15.17
CA GLY A 12 -13.97 -19.53 -16.27
C GLY A 12 -13.61 -20.15 -17.63
N ARG A 13 -12.76 -21.18 -17.69
CA ARG A 13 -12.40 -21.88 -18.95
C ARG A 13 -13.55 -22.69 -19.52
N ASP A 14 -14.53 -22.98 -18.72
CA ASP A 14 -15.80 -23.62 -19.08
C ASP A 14 -16.85 -22.63 -19.63
N GLY A 15 -16.49 -21.34 -19.75
CA GLY A 15 -17.37 -20.26 -20.18
C GLY A 15 -18.32 -19.76 -19.10
N LEU A 16 -18.24 -20.30 -17.88
CA LEU A 16 -19.05 -19.84 -16.75
C LEU A 16 -18.43 -18.60 -16.08
N PRO A 17 -19.25 -17.73 -15.45
CA PRO A 17 -18.73 -16.61 -14.66
C PRO A 17 -17.82 -17.09 -13.54
N ALA A 18 -16.67 -16.45 -13.39
CA ALA A 18 -15.71 -16.77 -12.35
C ALA A 18 -15.22 -15.48 -11.66
N VAL A 19 -14.95 -15.60 -10.36
CA VAL A 19 -14.44 -14.48 -9.54
C VAL A 19 -13.09 -14.86 -9.00
N SER A 20 -12.11 -13.99 -9.24
CA SER A 20 -10.80 -14.05 -8.56
C SER A 20 -10.82 -13.12 -7.36
N TRP A 21 -10.53 -13.67 -6.19
CA TRP A 21 -10.55 -12.94 -4.93
C TRP A 21 -9.17 -12.97 -4.27
N LEU A 22 -8.70 -11.78 -3.85
CA LEU A 22 -7.42 -11.63 -3.16
C LEU A 22 -7.63 -10.90 -1.84
N CYS A 23 -7.14 -11.50 -0.76
CA CYS A 23 -7.08 -10.88 0.56
C CYS A 23 -5.63 -10.57 0.91
N TYR A 24 -5.34 -9.35 1.38
CA TYR A 24 -4.00 -8.97 1.80
C TYR A 24 -4.05 -7.92 2.91
N GLY A 25 -2.96 -7.81 3.65
CA GLY A 25 -2.71 -6.74 4.60
C GLY A 25 -1.34 -6.11 4.40
N LEU A 26 -1.14 -4.89 4.89
CA LEU A 26 0.17 -4.24 4.81
C LEU A 26 1.26 -5.05 5.53
N ASN A 27 0.89 -5.75 6.60
CA ASN A 27 1.83 -6.62 7.31
C ASN A 27 2.33 -7.78 6.44
N ASP A 28 1.46 -8.36 5.59
CA ASP A 28 1.87 -9.44 4.67
C ASP A 28 2.93 -8.93 3.68
N TRP A 29 2.72 -7.70 3.17
CA TRP A 29 3.67 -7.06 2.27
C TRP A 29 5.01 -6.77 2.97
N VAL A 30 4.99 -6.26 4.21
CA VAL A 30 6.21 -6.02 5.02
C VAL A 30 6.97 -7.33 5.24
N LEU A 31 6.29 -8.39 5.70
CA LEU A 31 6.91 -9.71 5.93
C LEU A 31 7.52 -10.31 4.67
N LEU A 32 6.87 -10.13 3.51
CA LEU A 32 7.41 -10.59 2.24
C LEU A 32 8.66 -9.81 1.85
N ARG A 33 8.70 -8.49 2.07
CA ARG A 33 9.90 -7.67 1.83
C ARG A 33 11.06 -8.12 2.71
N GLU A 34 10.82 -8.33 4.00
CA GLU A 34 11.84 -8.83 4.94
C GLU A 34 12.40 -10.18 4.48
N ARG A 35 11.53 -11.13 4.07
CA ARG A 35 11.97 -12.43 3.54
C ARG A 35 12.81 -12.30 2.28
N ILE A 36 12.47 -11.39 1.36
CA ILE A 36 13.27 -11.13 0.16
C ILE A 36 14.63 -10.56 0.57
N ALA A 37 14.66 -9.58 1.49
CA ALA A 37 15.89 -8.95 1.94
C ALA A 37 16.84 -9.93 2.64
N GLU A 38 16.30 -10.81 3.48
CA GLU A 38 17.05 -11.85 4.22
C GLU A 38 17.41 -13.08 3.37
N GLY A 39 16.81 -13.22 2.19
CA GLY A 39 17.05 -14.35 1.28
C GLY A 39 18.51 -14.42 0.79
N ASN A 40 18.92 -15.60 0.34
CA ASN A 40 20.28 -15.86 -0.14
C ASN A 40 20.49 -15.48 -1.62
N SER A 41 19.51 -14.88 -2.29
CA SER A 41 19.62 -14.41 -3.65
C SER A 41 20.60 -13.24 -3.76
N ASP A 42 21.17 -13.03 -4.95
CA ASP A 42 21.98 -11.85 -5.20
C ASP A 42 21.13 -10.55 -5.18
N GLU A 43 21.78 -9.39 -5.08
CA GLU A 43 21.10 -8.11 -4.95
C GLU A 43 20.25 -7.75 -6.17
N VAL A 44 20.64 -8.20 -7.38
CA VAL A 44 19.86 -7.96 -8.59
C VAL A 44 18.55 -8.76 -8.54
N GLN A 45 18.62 -10.01 -8.13
CA GLN A 45 17.44 -10.86 -7.96
C GLN A 45 16.52 -10.34 -6.87
N LYS A 46 17.07 -9.89 -5.74
CA LYS A 46 16.29 -9.26 -4.67
C LYS A 46 15.55 -8.01 -5.17
N GLN A 47 16.21 -7.16 -5.94
CA GLN A 47 15.57 -5.98 -6.54
C GLN A 47 14.41 -6.36 -7.46
N ILE A 48 14.59 -7.38 -8.30
CA ILE A 48 13.53 -7.88 -9.19
C ILE A 48 12.33 -8.39 -8.37
N GLU A 49 12.58 -9.16 -7.32
CA GLU A 49 11.52 -9.68 -6.45
C GLU A 49 10.79 -8.56 -5.69
N MET A 50 11.51 -7.55 -5.21
CA MET A 50 10.93 -6.35 -4.61
C MET A 50 10.03 -5.60 -5.61
N GLN A 51 10.48 -5.39 -6.85
CA GLN A 51 9.68 -4.74 -7.89
C GLN A 51 8.40 -5.52 -8.21
N LYS A 52 8.47 -6.85 -8.27
CA LYS A 52 7.29 -7.71 -8.47
C LYS A 52 6.30 -7.62 -7.31
N LEU A 53 6.80 -7.56 -6.08
CA LEU A 53 5.98 -7.39 -4.89
C LEU A 53 5.29 -6.02 -4.88
N ASP A 54 6.02 -4.95 -5.21
CA ASP A 54 5.48 -3.59 -5.28
C ASP A 54 4.45 -3.45 -6.42
N ALA A 55 4.68 -4.11 -7.55
CA ALA A 55 3.71 -4.17 -8.64
C ALA A 55 2.41 -4.87 -8.21
N MET A 56 2.50 -5.95 -7.40
CA MET A 56 1.32 -6.62 -6.85
C MET A 56 0.56 -5.72 -5.86
N LEU A 57 1.27 -5.02 -4.98
CA LEU A 57 0.66 -4.04 -4.08
C LEU A 57 -0.08 -2.95 -4.88
N SER A 58 0.52 -2.47 -5.96
CA SER A 58 -0.10 -1.48 -6.83
C SER A 58 -1.40 -1.99 -7.47
N VAL A 59 -1.47 -3.26 -7.87
CA VAL A 59 -2.72 -3.89 -8.35
C VAL A 59 -3.76 -3.95 -7.23
N CYS A 60 -3.35 -4.23 -5.99
CA CYS A 60 -4.26 -4.29 -4.85
C CYS A 60 -4.77 -2.91 -4.41
N GLU A 61 -3.94 -1.87 -4.46
CA GLU A 61 -4.27 -0.53 -3.95
C GLU A 61 -4.83 0.42 -5.03
N THR A 62 -4.79 0.04 -6.30
CA THR A 62 -5.27 0.92 -7.38
C THR A 62 -6.74 1.31 -7.20
N ALA A 63 -7.04 2.58 -7.47
CA ALA A 63 -8.41 3.07 -7.62
C ALA A 63 -8.89 3.04 -9.09
N ALA A 64 -8.05 2.62 -10.03
CA ALA A 64 -8.36 2.41 -11.43
C ALA A 64 -8.77 0.96 -11.70
N CYS A 65 -9.07 0.63 -12.96
CA CYS A 65 -9.36 -0.75 -13.34
C CYS A 65 -8.16 -1.66 -13.05
N ARG A 66 -8.37 -2.71 -12.24
CA ARG A 66 -7.31 -3.65 -11.86
C ARG A 66 -6.73 -4.40 -13.06
N ARG A 67 -7.60 -4.77 -14.03
CA ARG A 67 -7.17 -5.47 -15.24
C ARG A 67 -6.23 -4.61 -16.10
N VAL A 68 -6.53 -3.32 -16.25
CA VAL A 68 -5.64 -2.39 -16.97
C VAL A 68 -4.24 -2.38 -16.35
N LEU A 69 -4.16 -2.27 -15.02
CA LEU A 69 -2.87 -2.25 -14.34
C LEU A 69 -2.14 -3.60 -14.43
N LEU A 70 -2.88 -4.69 -14.34
CA LEU A 70 -2.37 -6.05 -14.47
C LEU A 70 -1.78 -6.29 -15.87
N LEU A 71 -2.50 -5.92 -16.93
CA LEU A 71 -2.05 -6.08 -18.31
C LEU A 71 -0.89 -5.15 -18.64
N LYS A 72 -0.90 -3.92 -18.09
CA LYS A 72 0.23 -2.99 -18.24
C LYS A 72 1.55 -3.57 -17.68
N HIS A 73 1.49 -4.41 -16.63
CA HIS A 73 2.67 -5.11 -16.12
C HIS A 73 3.32 -6.03 -17.17
N PHE A 74 2.53 -6.53 -18.12
CA PHE A 74 2.98 -7.34 -19.24
C PHE A 74 3.25 -6.53 -20.52
N GLY A 75 3.20 -5.19 -20.43
CA GLY A 75 3.40 -4.29 -21.58
C GLY A 75 2.18 -4.15 -22.49
N GLU A 76 1.01 -4.64 -22.07
CA GLU A 76 -0.23 -4.57 -22.84
C GLU A 76 -1.06 -3.36 -22.43
N GLU A 77 -1.45 -2.53 -23.39
CA GLU A 77 -2.40 -1.45 -23.19
C GLU A 77 -3.83 -1.96 -23.37
N SER A 78 -4.73 -1.58 -22.47
CA SER A 78 -6.11 -2.01 -22.51
C SER A 78 -7.06 -0.95 -21.98
N ALA A 79 -8.33 -1.02 -22.42
CA ALA A 79 -9.42 -0.23 -21.83
C ALA A 79 -9.90 -0.86 -20.51
N PRO A 80 -10.63 -0.09 -19.66
CA PRO A 80 -11.25 -0.61 -18.47
C PRO A 80 -12.16 -1.82 -18.75
N CYS A 81 -12.03 -2.86 -17.92
CA CYS A 81 -12.70 -4.15 -18.19
C CYS A 81 -14.22 -4.16 -17.95
N GLY A 82 -14.76 -3.17 -17.21
CA GLY A 82 -16.19 -3.07 -16.90
C GLY A 82 -16.71 -4.04 -15.83
N HIS A 83 -15.91 -5.01 -15.36
CA HIS A 83 -16.37 -6.07 -14.47
C HIS A 83 -15.50 -6.36 -13.24
N CYS A 84 -14.36 -5.68 -13.06
CA CYS A 84 -13.67 -5.72 -11.77
C CYS A 84 -14.40 -4.87 -10.73
N ASP A 85 -14.07 -5.08 -9.46
CA ASP A 85 -14.66 -4.34 -8.33
C ASP A 85 -14.58 -2.81 -8.52
N ASN A 86 -13.42 -2.28 -8.93
CA ASN A 86 -13.24 -0.85 -9.17
C ASN A 86 -14.02 -0.32 -10.40
N CYS A 87 -14.35 -1.17 -11.37
CA CYS A 87 -15.21 -0.79 -12.49
C CYS A 87 -16.70 -0.81 -12.10
N LEU A 88 -17.10 -1.79 -11.31
CA LEU A 88 -18.50 -1.95 -10.86
C LEU A 88 -18.84 -0.97 -9.74
N HIS A 89 -17.91 -0.76 -8.83
CA HIS A 89 -18.05 0.10 -7.65
C HIS A 89 -16.82 1.03 -7.53
N PRO A 90 -16.73 2.07 -8.38
CA PRO A 90 -15.59 2.97 -8.35
C PRO A 90 -15.41 3.59 -6.96
N PRO A 91 -14.19 3.54 -6.38
CA PRO A 91 -13.95 4.15 -5.09
C PRO A 91 -14.11 5.67 -5.16
N VAL A 92 -14.69 6.25 -4.12
CA VAL A 92 -14.78 7.70 -3.98
C VAL A 92 -13.37 8.26 -3.85
N ARG A 93 -13.02 9.18 -4.75
CA ARG A 93 -11.73 9.87 -4.74
C ARG A 93 -11.90 11.27 -4.13
N PHE A 94 -10.91 11.69 -3.40
CA PHE A 94 -10.83 13.05 -2.85
C PHE A 94 -9.41 13.59 -3.00
N ASP A 95 -9.24 14.90 -2.91
CA ASP A 95 -7.92 15.50 -2.86
C ASP A 95 -7.27 15.20 -1.50
N GLY A 96 -6.31 14.28 -1.52
CA GLY A 96 -5.55 13.84 -0.35
C GLY A 96 -4.30 14.68 -0.06
N THR A 97 -4.04 15.76 -0.83
CA THR A 97 -2.78 16.53 -0.76
C THR A 97 -2.43 16.93 0.67
N VAL A 98 -3.38 17.52 1.40
CA VAL A 98 -3.15 17.96 2.78
C VAL A 98 -2.88 16.79 3.73
N LEU A 99 -3.58 15.65 3.55
CA LEU A 99 -3.34 14.47 4.38
C LEU A 99 -1.97 13.88 4.12
N VAL A 100 -1.56 13.80 2.86
CA VAL A 100 -0.22 13.33 2.46
C VAL A 100 0.86 14.26 3.01
N GLN A 101 0.70 15.57 2.92
CA GLN A 101 1.63 16.54 3.50
C GLN A 101 1.77 16.37 5.02
N LYS A 102 0.66 16.21 5.75
CA LYS A 102 0.68 15.94 7.19
C LYS A 102 1.42 14.64 7.51
N LEU A 103 1.13 13.57 6.76
CA LEU A 103 1.77 12.27 6.92
C LEU A 103 3.27 12.37 6.69
N LEU A 104 3.71 12.88 5.53
CA LEU A 104 5.13 12.98 5.19
C LEU A 104 5.90 13.88 6.16
N SER A 105 5.30 15.00 6.59
CA SER A 105 5.88 15.86 7.62
C SER A 105 6.04 15.13 8.95
N CYS A 106 5.06 14.33 9.35
CA CYS A 106 5.12 13.54 10.58
C CYS A 106 6.21 12.47 10.50
N VAL A 107 6.27 11.71 9.40
CA VAL A 107 7.29 10.67 9.16
C VAL A 107 8.70 11.30 9.20
N TYR A 108 8.90 12.40 8.50
CA TYR A 108 10.19 13.12 8.47
C TYR A 108 10.62 13.57 9.87
N ARG A 109 9.74 14.24 10.62
CA ARG A 109 10.03 14.76 11.96
C ARG A 109 10.21 13.67 13.00
N ALA A 110 9.59 12.52 12.82
CA ALA A 110 9.79 11.34 13.67
C ALA A 110 11.08 10.58 13.36
N GLY A 111 11.88 10.98 12.33
CA GLY A 111 13.17 10.38 11.99
C GLY A 111 13.08 9.18 11.04
N GLN A 112 11.97 9.01 10.33
CA GLN A 112 11.80 8.07 9.19
C GLN A 112 12.08 6.58 9.50
N ARG A 113 11.88 6.13 10.74
CA ARG A 113 12.22 4.77 11.21
C ARG A 113 11.12 4.07 12.00
N PHE A 114 9.94 4.65 12.06
CA PHE A 114 8.86 4.11 12.89
C PHE A 114 7.76 3.47 12.04
N ALA A 115 7.19 2.39 12.58
CA ALA A 115 6.12 1.65 11.93
C ALA A 115 4.85 2.50 11.74
N ALA A 116 4.03 2.10 10.76
CA ALA A 116 2.79 2.80 10.38
C ALA A 116 1.83 3.05 11.58
N GLY A 117 1.73 2.10 12.52
CA GLY A 117 0.91 2.25 13.71
C GLY A 117 1.39 3.37 14.63
N TYR A 118 2.71 3.49 14.81
CA TYR A 118 3.33 4.56 15.59
C TYR A 118 3.05 5.94 14.95
N ILE A 119 3.30 6.07 13.66
CA ILE A 119 3.02 7.31 12.92
C ILE A 119 1.53 7.68 12.98
N THR A 120 0.64 6.68 12.86
CA THR A 120 -0.80 6.90 13.01
C THR A 120 -1.16 7.44 14.39
N ASN A 121 -0.55 6.91 15.47
CA ASN A 121 -0.76 7.42 16.83
C ASN A 121 -0.27 8.87 16.97
N LEU A 122 0.90 9.21 16.43
CA LEU A 122 1.42 10.59 16.43
C LEU A 122 0.46 11.55 15.72
N LEU A 123 0.02 11.21 14.51
CA LEU A 123 -0.91 12.03 13.73
C LEU A 123 -2.23 12.26 14.46
N ARG A 124 -2.71 11.26 15.21
CA ARG A 124 -3.95 11.33 15.97
C ARG A 124 -3.80 11.96 17.35
N GLY A 125 -2.59 12.31 17.78
CA GLY A 125 -2.32 12.85 19.10
C GLY A 125 -2.50 11.81 20.22
N LYS A 126 -2.34 10.52 19.91
CA LYS A 126 -2.35 9.46 20.92
C LYS A 126 -0.93 9.25 21.42
N SER A 127 -0.73 9.53 22.71
CA SER A 127 0.55 9.34 23.37
C SER A 127 0.60 8.01 24.10
N ASP A 128 1.78 7.39 24.08
CA ASP A 128 2.14 6.24 24.91
C ASP A 128 3.56 6.45 25.47
N ASP A 129 4.01 5.55 26.33
CA ASP A 129 5.33 5.64 26.96
C ASP A 129 6.47 5.71 25.93
N TRP A 130 6.32 5.04 24.77
CA TRP A 130 7.34 5.03 23.73
C TRP A 130 7.40 6.36 22.98
N ILE A 131 6.26 6.94 22.67
CA ILE A 131 6.16 8.28 22.07
C ILE A 131 6.78 9.33 23.00
N GLN A 132 6.48 9.26 24.30
CA GLN A 132 7.03 10.18 25.29
C GLN A 132 8.54 10.04 25.47
N ARG A 133 9.05 8.80 25.55
CA ARG A 133 10.50 8.52 25.63
C ARG A 133 11.28 9.07 24.42
N ASN A 134 10.67 9.08 23.23
CA ASN A 134 11.27 9.67 22.04
C ASN A 134 11.03 11.19 21.94
N GLY A 135 10.26 11.79 22.84
CA GLY A 135 9.90 13.20 22.83
C GLY A 135 8.99 13.62 21.67
N HIS A 136 8.35 12.64 21.03
CA HIS A 136 7.53 12.87 19.82
C HIS A 136 6.14 13.44 20.14
N ASP A 137 5.69 13.38 21.38
CA ASP A 137 4.51 14.11 21.90
C ASP A 137 4.67 15.64 21.82
N LYS A 138 5.92 16.13 21.72
CA LYS A 138 6.27 17.57 21.59
C LYS A 138 6.46 18.03 20.14
N LEU A 139 6.38 17.13 19.18
CA LEU A 139 6.50 17.50 17.77
C LEU A 139 5.32 18.38 17.34
N SER A 140 5.59 19.36 16.48
CA SER A 140 4.53 20.18 15.86
C SER A 140 3.55 19.39 14.99
N THR A 141 3.90 18.14 14.67
CA THR A 141 3.05 17.21 13.93
C THR A 141 2.25 16.28 14.83
N PHE A 142 2.41 16.37 16.16
CA PHE A 142 1.61 15.58 17.10
C PHE A 142 0.16 16.08 17.08
N GLY A 143 -0.78 15.20 16.77
CA GLY A 143 -2.20 15.51 16.74
C GLY A 143 -2.72 16.32 15.54
N ILE A 144 -1.87 16.67 14.55
CA ILE A 144 -2.31 17.46 13.39
C ILE A 144 -3.34 16.75 12.48
N GLY A 145 -3.50 15.46 12.67
CA GLY A 145 -4.41 14.59 11.94
C GLY A 145 -5.46 13.92 12.82
N SER A 146 -5.81 14.53 13.96
CA SER A 146 -6.74 13.98 14.96
C SER A 146 -8.16 13.80 14.43
N THR A 147 -8.56 14.49 13.38
CA THR A 147 -9.88 14.39 12.75
C THR A 147 -10.07 13.10 11.97
N GLN A 148 -8.99 12.44 11.52
CA GLN A 148 -9.04 11.19 10.80
C GLN A 148 -9.01 10.00 11.77
N THR A 149 -9.70 8.94 11.36
CA THR A 149 -9.68 7.65 12.07
C THR A 149 -8.37 6.89 11.82
N ASP A 150 -8.08 5.88 12.64
CA ASP A 150 -6.96 4.97 12.44
C ASP A 150 -7.02 4.29 11.05
N LYS A 151 -8.22 3.86 10.65
CA LYS A 151 -8.45 3.20 9.36
C LYS A 151 -8.14 4.11 8.17
N GLU A 152 -8.54 5.38 8.25
CA GLU A 152 -8.25 6.37 7.20
C GLU A 152 -6.76 6.64 7.09
N TRP A 153 -6.06 6.86 8.21
CA TRP A 153 -4.59 7.05 8.18
C TRP A 153 -3.86 5.84 7.62
N ARG A 154 -4.25 4.62 8.00
CA ARG A 154 -3.67 3.41 7.43
C ARG A 154 -3.92 3.31 5.92
N SER A 155 -5.08 3.75 5.44
CA SER A 155 -5.38 3.81 4.01
C SER A 155 -4.49 4.82 3.29
N VAL A 156 -4.31 6.03 3.84
CA VAL A 156 -3.41 7.05 3.28
C VAL A 156 -1.96 6.55 3.24
N ILE A 157 -1.49 5.89 4.30
CA ILE A 157 -0.14 5.29 4.35
C ILE A 157 0.03 4.26 3.24
N ARG A 158 -0.92 3.31 3.07
CA ARG A 158 -0.86 2.31 1.98
C ARG A 158 -0.81 2.96 0.60
N GLN A 159 -1.64 3.98 0.36
CA GLN A 159 -1.62 4.72 -0.90
C GLN A 159 -0.26 5.41 -1.12
N CYS A 160 0.32 6.03 -0.09
CA CYS A 160 1.64 6.65 -0.19
C CYS A 160 2.75 5.63 -0.48
N ILE A 161 2.67 4.42 0.07
CA ILE A 161 3.60 3.33 -0.24
C ILE A 161 3.40 2.86 -1.68
N SER A 162 2.17 2.61 -2.09
CA SER A 162 1.83 2.18 -3.46
C SER A 162 2.25 3.19 -4.54
N LEU A 163 2.21 4.49 -4.21
CA LEU A 163 2.62 5.58 -5.09
C LEU A 163 4.12 5.92 -5.00
N GLY A 164 4.88 5.24 -4.13
CA GLY A 164 6.31 5.45 -3.96
C GLY A 164 6.69 6.70 -3.16
N TYR A 165 5.76 7.35 -2.48
CA TYR A 165 6.05 8.48 -1.57
C TYR A 165 6.64 8.04 -0.23
N LEU A 166 6.40 6.80 0.17
CA LEU A 166 6.95 6.16 1.35
C LEU A 166 7.56 4.80 0.98
N THR A 167 8.65 4.46 1.63
CA THR A 167 9.25 3.12 1.59
C THR A 167 9.19 2.51 2.97
N VAL A 168 9.15 1.18 3.03
CA VAL A 168 9.31 0.43 4.28
C VAL A 168 10.66 -0.28 4.20
N ASN A 169 11.51 -0.01 5.16
CA ASN A 169 12.83 -0.64 5.32
C ASN A 169 12.76 -1.67 6.43
#